data_38cde0d23fa30cce187f3c19025b9e5a
#
_entry.id   38cde0d23fa30cce187f3c19025b9e5a
#
_cell.length_a   1.000
_cell.length_b   1.000
_cell.length_c   1.000
_cell.angle_alpha   90.00
_cell.angle_beta   90.00
_cell.angle_gamma   90.00
#
_symmetry.space_group_name_H-M   'P 1'
#
loop_
_entity.id
_entity.type
_entity.pdbx_description
1 polymer ?
#
loop_
_entity_poly.entity_id
_entity_poly.type
_entity_poly.pdbx_seq_one_letter_code
_entity_poly.pdbx_strand_id
1 'polypeptide(L)'
;MQATAIQANFSAEKTSTSTKTVWAGRIVSGFVVLFLVVDAGFKLIRPLPAPAVEAFGKLGYPVELAAGIGTLLLSCVALYLVPRTSVLGAILLTGYLGGAVASHVRVGDPWFSHALFPVYVGLLVWGGLYLRDQRLRALVPFRETAR
;
A
#
# COMPACT_ATOMS: atom_id res chain seq x y z
N MET A 1 -26.62 -39.70 8.12
CA MET A 1 -27.30 -38.42 7.84
C MET A 1 -26.73 -37.23 8.67
N GLN A 2 -26.39 -37.39 9.96
CA GLN A 2 -25.82 -36.30 10.76
C GLN A 2 -24.43 -35.82 10.31
N ALA A 3 -23.55 -36.73 9.87
CA ALA A 3 -22.21 -36.35 9.40
C ALA A 3 -22.24 -35.42 8.15
N THR A 4 -23.20 -35.61 7.27
CA THR A 4 -23.35 -34.80 6.06
C THR A 4 -23.86 -33.39 6.37
N ALA A 5 -24.71 -33.25 7.39
CA ALA A 5 -25.21 -31.95 7.85
C ALA A 5 -24.11 -31.15 8.57
N ILE A 6 -23.26 -31.82 9.37
CA ILE A 6 -22.11 -31.20 10.05
C ILE A 6 -21.09 -30.73 8.99
N GLN A 7 -20.83 -31.54 7.96
CA GLN A 7 -19.91 -31.18 6.87
C GLN A 7 -20.46 -30.00 6.04
N ALA A 8 -21.76 -29.96 5.79
CA ALA A 8 -22.41 -28.85 5.10
C ALA A 8 -22.36 -27.54 5.91
N ASN A 9 -22.55 -27.61 7.24
CA ASN A 9 -22.42 -26.44 8.12
C ASN A 9 -20.97 -25.95 8.20
N PHE A 10 -19.99 -26.85 8.30
CA PHE A 10 -18.56 -26.46 8.24
C PHE A 10 -18.15 -25.84 6.89
N SER A 11 -18.79 -26.25 5.79
CA SER A 11 -18.54 -25.68 4.46
C SER A 11 -19.25 -24.34 4.26
N ALA A 12 -20.38 -24.11 4.91
CA ALA A 12 -21.13 -22.85 4.86
C ALA A 12 -20.50 -21.75 5.73
N GLU A 13 -19.78 -22.11 6.79
CA GLU A 13 -19.07 -21.21 7.69
C GLU A 13 -17.72 -20.74 7.11
N LYS A 14 -17.30 -21.26 5.97
CA LYS A 14 -16.17 -20.77 5.20
C LYS A 14 -16.47 -19.39 4.66
N THR A 15 -16.31 -18.40 5.56
CA THR A 15 -15.95 -17.02 5.25
C THR A 15 -16.70 -16.36 4.09
N SER A 16 -17.99 -16.14 4.27
CA SER A 16 -18.69 -15.08 3.56
C SER A 16 -18.11 -13.73 4.04
N THR A 17 -17.01 -13.31 3.40
CA THR A 17 -16.50 -11.95 3.61
C THR A 17 -17.61 -10.98 3.31
N SER A 18 -18.06 -10.22 4.31
CA SER A 18 -19.10 -9.20 4.11
C SER A 18 -18.73 -8.32 2.92
N THR A 19 -19.64 -8.15 1.99
CA THR A 19 -19.50 -7.25 0.83
C THR A 19 -19.02 -5.85 1.28
N LYS A 20 -19.46 -5.41 2.46
CA LYS A 20 -19.03 -4.14 3.08
C LYS A 20 -17.51 -4.08 3.33
N THR A 21 -16.91 -5.18 3.81
CA THR A 21 -15.46 -5.26 4.09
C THR A 21 -14.64 -5.16 2.79
N VAL A 22 -15.09 -5.83 1.73
CA VAL A 22 -14.42 -5.76 0.41
C VAL A 22 -14.52 -4.34 -0.16
N TRP A 23 -15.68 -3.70 -0.05
CA TRP A 23 -15.86 -2.32 -0.48
C TRP A 23 -15.00 -1.34 0.32
N ALA A 24 -14.94 -1.47 1.64
CA ALA A 24 -14.04 -0.67 2.46
C ALA A 24 -12.57 -0.82 2.01
N GLY A 25 -12.12 -2.05 1.74
CA GLY A 25 -10.78 -2.31 1.22
C GLY A 25 -10.52 -1.67 -0.15
N ARG A 26 -11.53 -1.67 -1.04
CA ARG A 26 -11.42 -1.00 -2.35
C ARG A 26 -11.34 0.52 -2.20
N ILE A 27 -12.13 1.12 -1.31
CA ILE A 27 -12.09 2.56 -1.04
C ILE A 27 -10.72 2.96 -0.48
N VAL A 28 -10.20 2.27 0.53
CA VAL A 28 -8.88 2.53 1.12
C VAL A 28 -7.79 2.37 0.07
N SER A 29 -7.83 1.26 -0.72
CA SER A 29 -6.86 1.05 -1.80
C SER A 29 -6.96 2.14 -2.88
N GLY A 30 -8.16 2.57 -3.25
CA GLY A 30 -8.37 3.64 -4.22
C GLY A 30 -7.81 4.97 -3.74
N PHE A 31 -8.04 5.31 -2.49
CA PHE A 31 -7.51 6.54 -1.88
C PHE A 31 -5.98 6.55 -1.89
N VAL A 32 -5.34 5.47 -1.42
CA VAL A 32 -3.88 5.41 -1.37
C VAL A 32 -3.24 5.36 -2.76
N VAL A 33 -3.88 4.68 -3.71
CA VAL A 33 -3.43 4.66 -5.11
C VAL A 33 -3.50 6.06 -5.72
N LEU A 34 -4.62 6.78 -5.52
CA LEU A 34 -4.76 8.14 -6.01
C LEU A 34 -3.65 9.05 -5.46
N PHE A 35 -3.39 8.96 -4.16
CA PHE A 35 -2.31 9.70 -3.51
C PHE A 35 -0.94 9.38 -4.14
N LEU A 36 -0.60 8.09 -4.30
CA LEU A 36 0.69 7.67 -4.87
C LEU A 36 0.84 8.04 -6.35
N VAL A 37 -0.26 8.00 -7.13
CA VAL A 37 -0.25 8.42 -8.53
C VAL A 37 -0.03 9.93 -8.65
N VAL A 38 -0.67 10.73 -7.80
CA VAL A 38 -0.45 12.18 -7.75
C VAL A 38 1.00 12.49 -7.36
N ASP A 39 1.52 11.83 -6.34
CA ASP A 39 2.92 11.99 -5.90
C ASP A 39 3.91 11.62 -7.02
N ALA A 40 3.68 10.51 -7.71
CA ALA A 40 4.49 10.11 -8.86
C ALA A 40 4.35 11.11 -10.02
N GLY A 41 3.14 11.62 -10.27
CA GLY A 41 2.86 12.62 -11.29
C GLY A 41 3.69 13.89 -11.10
N PHE A 42 3.76 14.41 -9.87
CA PHE A 42 4.60 15.57 -9.55
C PHE A 42 6.08 15.33 -9.87
N LYS A 43 6.57 14.12 -9.77
CA LYS A 43 7.95 13.74 -10.10
C LYS A 43 8.21 13.61 -11.60
N LEU A 44 7.16 13.42 -12.41
CA LEU A 44 7.26 13.21 -13.87
C LEU A 44 6.99 14.48 -14.70
N ILE A 45 6.29 15.47 -14.14
CA ILE A 45 6.02 16.74 -14.81
C ILE A 45 7.34 17.46 -15.12
N ARG A 46 7.42 18.06 -16.32
CA ARG A 46 8.58 18.85 -16.76
C ARG A 46 8.12 20.23 -17.27
N PRO A 47 8.71 21.35 -16.83
CA PRO A 47 9.73 21.44 -15.77
C PRO A 47 9.20 20.95 -14.44
N LEU A 48 10.11 20.46 -13.55
CA LEU A 48 9.71 19.95 -12.25
C LEU A 48 9.06 21.07 -11.42
N PRO A 49 7.89 20.84 -10.80
CA PRO A 49 7.24 21.84 -9.97
C PRO A 49 8.10 22.30 -8.79
N ALA A 50 8.04 23.58 -8.46
CA ALA A 50 8.87 24.15 -7.40
C ALA A 50 8.83 23.39 -6.07
N PRO A 51 7.67 22.92 -5.54
CA PRO A 51 7.65 22.11 -4.32
C PRO A 51 8.43 20.78 -4.42
N ALA A 52 8.43 20.17 -5.62
CA ALA A 52 9.20 18.94 -5.85
C ALA A 52 10.70 19.22 -5.91
N VAL A 53 11.12 20.31 -6.56
CA VAL A 53 12.52 20.76 -6.57
C VAL A 53 13.02 21.01 -5.16
N GLU A 54 12.26 21.72 -4.35
CA GLU A 54 12.59 22.01 -2.95
C GLU A 54 12.71 20.72 -2.11
N ALA A 55 11.75 19.81 -2.25
CA ALA A 55 11.77 18.52 -1.55
C ALA A 55 13.00 17.68 -1.92
N PHE A 56 13.35 17.59 -3.22
CA PHE A 56 14.55 16.89 -3.68
C PHE A 56 15.82 17.54 -3.14
N GLY A 57 15.91 18.88 -3.19
CA GLY A 57 17.05 19.64 -2.65
C GLY A 57 17.22 19.43 -1.16
N LYS A 58 16.12 19.48 -0.37
CA LYS A 58 16.14 19.22 1.06
C LYS A 58 16.60 17.80 1.39
N LEU A 59 16.16 16.81 0.62
CA LEU A 59 16.58 15.42 0.79
C LEU A 59 17.98 15.15 0.22
N GLY A 60 18.63 16.12 -0.44
CA GLY A 60 19.95 15.97 -1.03
C GLY A 60 19.97 15.06 -2.26
N TYR A 61 18.85 14.95 -2.97
CA TYR A 61 18.78 14.22 -4.23
C TYR A 61 18.87 15.16 -5.44
N PRO A 62 19.64 14.77 -6.47
CA PRO A 62 19.61 15.46 -7.76
C PRO A 62 18.20 15.41 -8.37
N VAL A 63 17.73 16.54 -8.91
CA VAL A 63 16.38 16.65 -9.51
C VAL A 63 16.19 15.74 -10.74
N GLU A 64 17.28 15.33 -11.38
CA GLU A 64 17.31 14.40 -12.50
C GLU A 64 16.78 13.02 -12.12
N LEU A 65 16.93 12.62 -10.86
CA LEU A 65 16.43 11.34 -10.36
C LEU A 65 14.89 11.33 -10.19
N ALA A 66 14.25 12.48 -10.21
CA ALA A 66 12.80 12.57 -9.99
C ALA A 66 12.02 11.69 -10.98
N ALA A 67 12.38 11.69 -12.26
CA ALA A 67 11.69 10.85 -13.26
C ALA A 67 11.87 9.35 -12.98
N GLY A 68 13.07 8.91 -12.62
CA GLY A 68 13.34 7.52 -12.29
C GLY A 68 12.54 7.07 -11.05
N ILE A 69 12.54 7.90 -10.00
CA ILE A 69 11.80 7.64 -8.75
C ILE A 69 10.28 7.63 -9.00
N GLY A 70 9.77 8.58 -9.79
CA GLY A 70 8.35 8.62 -10.16
C GLY A 70 7.91 7.41 -11.00
N THR A 71 8.74 7.01 -11.98
CA THR A 71 8.48 5.83 -12.81
C THR A 71 8.51 4.54 -11.98
N LEU A 72 9.47 4.40 -11.07
CA LEU A 72 9.55 3.28 -10.15
C LEU A 72 8.27 3.19 -9.29
N LEU A 73 7.82 4.31 -8.71
CA LEU A 73 6.61 4.36 -7.93
C LEU A 73 5.38 3.94 -8.75
N LEU A 74 5.21 4.46 -9.96
CA LEU A 74 4.10 4.07 -10.85
C LEU A 74 4.13 2.59 -11.20
N SER A 75 5.30 2.01 -11.43
CA SER A 75 5.45 0.57 -11.70
C SER A 75 4.98 -0.27 -10.50
N CYS A 76 5.35 0.14 -9.29
CA CYS A 76 4.88 -0.52 -8.06
C CYS A 76 3.35 -0.41 -7.90
N VAL A 77 2.78 0.78 -8.17
CA VAL A 77 1.34 1.02 -8.13
C VAL A 77 0.61 0.20 -9.19
N ALA A 78 1.15 0.11 -10.41
CA ALA A 78 0.56 -0.70 -11.47
C ALA A 78 0.48 -2.18 -11.07
N LEU A 79 1.56 -2.74 -10.49
CA LEU A 79 1.56 -4.11 -9.96
C LEU A 79 0.57 -4.29 -8.80
N TYR A 80 0.41 -3.28 -7.94
CA TYR A 80 -0.54 -3.30 -6.83
C TYR A 80 -2.02 -3.30 -7.30
N LEU A 81 -2.31 -2.65 -8.42
CA LEU A 81 -3.66 -2.58 -9.01
C LEU A 81 -4.08 -3.90 -9.67
N VAL A 82 -3.15 -4.66 -10.22
CA VAL A 82 -3.45 -5.94 -10.88
C VAL A 82 -3.67 -7.03 -9.82
N PRO A 83 -4.85 -7.69 -9.77
CA PRO A 83 -5.18 -8.64 -8.69
C PRO A 83 -4.20 -9.82 -8.54
N ARG A 84 -3.56 -10.24 -9.65
CA ARG A 84 -2.58 -11.34 -9.64
C ARG A 84 -1.23 -10.96 -9.03
N THR A 85 -0.86 -9.69 -9.10
CA THR A 85 0.44 -9.16 -8.65
C THR A 85 0.31 -8.18 -7.49
N SER A 86 -0.89 -8.01 -6.93
CA SER A 86 -1.17 -7.01 -5.90
C SER A 86 -0.31 -7.17 -4.64
N VAL A 87 -0.04 -8.39 -4.22
CA VAL A 87 0.85 -8.68 -3.07
C VAL A 87 2.29 -8.29 -3.41
N LEU A 88 2.77 -8.64 -4.60
CA LEU A 88 4.10 -8.22 -5.08
C LEU A 88 4.19 -6.68 -5.14
N GLY A 89 3.17 -6.02 -5.67
CA GLY A 89 3.08 -4.56 -5.68
C GLY A 89 3.15 -3.96 -4.28
N ALA A 90 2.45 -4.55 -3.30
CA ALA A 90 2.49 -4.11 -1.90
C ALA A 90 3.89 -4.28 -1.28
N ILE A 91 4.58 -5.38 -1.56
CA ILE A 91 5.96 -5.63 -1.11
C ILE A 91 6.91 -4.58 -1.69
N LEU A 92 6.82 -4.31 -3.00
CA LEU A 92 7.67 -3.31 -3.66
C LEU A 92 7.37 -1.90 -3.16
N LEU A 93 6.09 -1.56 -2.94
CA LEU A 93 5.70 -0.30 -2.30
C LEU A 93 6.27 -0.19 -0.89
N THR A 94 6.32 -1.28 -0.11
CA THR A 94 6.94 -1.27 1.22
C THR A 94 8.42 -0.93 1.14
N GLY A 95 9.15 -1.50 0.17
CA GLY A 95 10.55 -1.15 -0.08
C GLY A 95 10.73 0.31 -0.47
N TYR A 96 9.90 0.82 -1.40
CA TYR A 96 9.90 2.22 -1.82
C TYR A 96 9.64 3.17 -0.64
N LEU A 97 8.60 2.91 0.15
CA LEU A 97 8.23 3.71 1.33
C LEU A 97 9.30 3.63 2.43
N GLY A 98 9.94 2.46 2.60
CA GLY A 98 11.08 2.31 3.49
C GLY A 98 12.27 3.18 3.08
N GLY A 99 12.55 3.28 1.78
CA GLY A 99 13.54 4.21 1.23
C GLY A 99 13.19 5.67 1.54
N ALA A 100 11.90 6.04 1.44
CA ALA A 100 11.44 7.38 1.81
C ALA A 100 11.64 7.67 3.30
N VAL A 101 11.29 6.73 4.19
CA VAL A 101 11.58 6.84 5.64
C VAL A 101 13.06 7.09 5.88
N ALA A 102 13.94 6.28 5.31
CA ALA A 102 15.38 6.39 5.46
C ALA A 102 15.90 7.76 4.99
N SER A 103 15.34 8.29 3.89
CA SER A 103 15.69 9.61 3.36
C SER A 103 15.34 10.74 4.33
N HIS A 104 14.14 10.72 4.89
CA HIS A 104 13.70 11.73 5.87
C HIS A 104 14.45 11.64 7.19
N VAL A 105 14.73 10.43 7.68
CA VAL A 105 15.53 10.21 8.90
C VAL A 105 16.96 10.74 8.71
N ARG A 106 17.56 10.48 7.55
CA ARG A 106 18.94 10.93 7.23
C ARG A 106 19.10 12.44 7.30
N VAL A 107 18.09 13.21 6.92
CA VAL A 107 18.13 14.68 6.95
C VAL A 107 17.57 15.29 8.23
N GLY A 108 17.20 14.46 9.22
CA GLY A 108 16.70 14.93 10.51
C GLY A 108 15.29 15.53 10.46
N ASP A 109 14.47 15.12 9.51
CA ASP A 109 13.08 15.60 9.41
C ASP A 109 12.25 15.19 10.64
N PRO A 110 11.20 15.97 10.98
CA PRO A 110 10.32 15.66 12.10
C PRO A 110 9.69 14.26 11.98
N TRP A 111 9.78 13.47 13.06
CA TRP A 111 9.39 12.06 13.05
C TRP A 111 7.94 11.84 12.62
N PHE A 112 6.98 12.50 13.29
CA PHE A 112 5.55 12.20 13.09
C PHE A 112 4.99 12.75 11.78
N SER A 113 5.47 13.86 11.28
CA SER A 113 4.92 14.52 10.09
C SER A 113 5.60 14.11 8.79
N HIS A 114 6.87 13.73 8.81
CA HIS A 114 7.66 13.44 7.61
C HIS A 114 8.26 12.04 7.61
N ALA A 115 9.03 11.67 8.65
CA ALA A 115 9.72 10.38 8.67
C ALA A 115 8.74 9.19 8.75
N LEU A 116 7.68 9.28 9.56
CA LEU A 116 6.67 8.23 9.71
C LEU A 116 5.53 8.31 8.69
N PHE A 117 5.41 9.40 7.94
CA PHE A 117 4.35 9.55 6.93
C PHE A 117 4.32 8.39 5.93
N PRO A 118 5.46 7.94 5.35
CA PRO A 118 5.47 6.77 4.46
C PRO A 118 5.02 5.48 5.16
N VAL A 119 5.23 5.35 6.47
CA VAL A 119 4.72 4.19 7.25
C VAL A 119 3.19 4.20 7.28
N TYR A 120 2.56 5.37 7.51
CA TYR A 120 1.09 5.48 7.48
C TYR A 120 0.53 5.12 6.11
N VAL A 121 1.19 5.54 5.04
CA VAL A 121 0.82 5.14 3.66
C VAL A 121 0.96 3.63 3.49
N GLY A 122 2.04 3.03 3.99
CA GLY A 122 2.26 1.58 3.97
C GLY A 122 1.17 0.80 4.71
N LEU A 123 0.72 1.29 5.87
CA LEU A 123 -0.40 0.69 6.60
C LEU A 123 -1.70 0.74 5.79
N LEU A 124 -1.97 1.82 5.06
CA LEU A 124 -3.14 1.92 4.17
C LEU A 124 -3.02 0.98 2.96
N VAL A 125 -1.81 0.82 2.38
CA VAL A 125 -1.55 -0.14 1.28
C VAL A 125 -1.89 -1.55 1.75
N TRP A 126 -1.33 -2.01 2.86
CA TRP A 126 -1.54 -3.36 3.39
C TRP A 126 -2.95 -3.54 3.96
N GLY A 127 -3.49 -2.56 4.66
CA GLY A 127 -4.85 -2.58 5.20
C GLY A 127 -5.90 -2.68 4.10
N GLY A 128 -5.79 -1.86 3.05
CA GLY A 128 -6.68 -1.91 1.90
C GLY A 128 -6.60 -3.26 1.16
N LEU A 129 -5.39 -3.80 0.99
CA LEU A 129 -5.18 -5.10 0.37
C LEU A 129 -5.76 -6.22 1.23
N TYR A 130 -5.48 -6.24 2.53
CA TYR A 130 -6.00 -7.24 3.48
C TYR A 130 -7.53 -7.28 3.49
N LEU A 131 -8.18 -6.12 3.47
CA LEU A 131 -9.64 -6.06 3.47
C LEU A 131 -10.28 -6.55 2.17
N ARG A 132 -9.62 -6.41 1.01
CA ARG A 132 -10.17 -6.77 -0.31
C ARG A 132 -9.72 -8.13 -0.83
N ASP A 133 -8.60 -8.69 -0.33
CA ASP A 133 -8.02 -9.94 -0.82
C ASP A 133 -8.18 -11.08 0.20
N GLN A 134 -9.05 -12.04 -0.14
CA GLN A 134 -9.30 -13.21 0.70
C GLN A 134 -8.09 -14.15 0.79
N ARG A 135 -7.23 -14.19 -0.25
CA ARG A 135 -6.04 -15.05 -0.26
C ARG A 135 -5.03 -14.56 0.76
N LEU A 136 -4.83 -13.23 0.83
CA LEU A 136 -3.94 -12.64 1.83
C LEU A 136 -4.45 -12.89 3.25
N ARG A 137 -5.75 -12.81 3.48
CA ARG A 137 -6.35 -13.13 4.78
C ARG A 137 -6.16 -14.60 5.19
N ALA A 138 -6.18 -15.51 4.24
CA ALA A 138 -5.93 -16.92 4.51
C ALA A 138 -4.46 -17.20 4.88
N LEU A 139 -3.52 -16.39 4.35
CA LEU A 139 -2.09 -16.51 4.65
C LEU A 139 -1.69 -15.86 5.98
N VAL A 140 -2.40 -14.81 6.39
CA VAL A 140 -2.16 -14.07 7.63
C VAL A 140 -3.44 -14.07 8.47
N PRO A 141 -3.86 -15.23 9.02
CA PRO A 141 -5.01 -15.28 9.89
C PRO A 141 -4.64 -14.60 11.22
N PHE A 142 -5.29 -13.48 11.54
CA PHE A 142 -5.30 -13.05 12.94
C PHE A 142 -6.04 -14.14 13.71
N ARG A 143 -5.32 -14.82 14.62
CA ARG A 143 -5.90 -15.86 15.47
C ARG A 143 -7.08 -15.27 16.23
N GLU A 144 -8.29 -15.73 15.93
CA GLU A 144 -9.38 -15.62 16.89
C GLU A 144 -8.96 -16.48 18.09
N THR A 145 -8.68 -15.83 19.22
CA THR A 145 -8.54 -16.50 20.51
C THR A 145 -9.91 -17.11 20.79
N ALA A 146 -10.03 -18.43 20.58
CA ALA A 146 -11.20 -19.17 21.06
C ALA A 146 -11.34 -18.90 22.56
N ARG A 147 -12.41 -18.23 22.95
CA ARG A 147 -12.91 -18.12 24.33
C ARG A 147 -13.73 -19.35 24.64
#